data_7d3a51cd1fed09f836b3de9d36bc2631
#
_entry.id   7d3a51cd1fed09f836b3de9d36bc2631
#
_cell.length_a   1.000
_cell.length_b   1.000
_cell.length_c   1.000
_cell.angle_alpha   90.00
_cell.angle_beta   90.00
_cell.angle_gamma   90.00
#
_symmetry.space_group_name_H-M   'P 1'
#
loop_
_entity.id
_entity.type
_entity.pdbx_description
1 polymer ?
#
loop_
_entity_poly.entity_id
_entity_poly.type
_entity_poly.pdbx_seq_one_letter_code
_entity_poly.pdbx_strand_id
1 'polypeptide(L)'
;MGAATVTDLASVPPIPVTNDHGWTACQDRLEHRLLHLHNETLSIIGKFNPSIMAIEDSFYSKNVKSAVTLGQSRSSMMLAGAKSAIDIYQFAPRKVKQSLCGNGSATKEQVQFMVSNILKLEKLPKPIDITDAMAVGICFINNFNTI
;
A
#
# COMPACT_ATOMS: atom_id res chain seq x y z
N MET A 1 -19.68 13.67 2.41
CA MET A 1 -18.48 12.81 2.21
C MET A 1 -18.92 11.40 2.53
N GLY A 2 -19.01 10.52 1.52
CA GLY A 2 -19.36 9.11 1.72
C GLY A 2 -18.19 8.40 2.39
N ALA A 3 -18.42 7.72 3.52
CA ALA A 3 -17.41 6.86 4.12
C ALA A 3 -17.22 5.66 3.18
N ALA A 4 -15.98 5.43 2.72
CA ALA A 4 -15.64 4.23 1.97
C ALA A 4 -15.83 3.01 2.90
N THR A 5 -16.69 2.09 2.51
CA THR A 5 -16.94 0.86 3.26
C THR A 5 -16.00 -0.25 2.79
N VAL A 6 -15.78 -1.27 3.62
CA VAL A 6 -14.94 -2.45 3.26
C VAL A 6 -15.45 -3.12 1.97
N THR A 7 -16.74 -2.99 1.67
CA THR A 7 -17.36 -3.46 0.43
C THR A 7 -16.84 -2.75 -0.81
N ASP A 8 -16.44 -1.48 -0.69
CA ASP A 8 -15.90 -0.71 -1.83
C ASP A 8 -14.50 -1.18 -2.22
N LEU A 9 -13.71 -1.69 -1.26
CA LEU A 9 -12.39 -2.28 -1.53
C LEU A 9 -12.49 -3.59 -2.32
N ALA A 10 -13.55 -4.38 -2.11
CA ALA A 10 -13.77 -5.63 -2.83
C ALA A 10 -14.23 -5.40 -4.28
N SER A 11 -14.78 -4.22 -4.58
CA SER A 11 -15.22 -3.83 -5.91
C SER A 11 -14.11 -3.16 -6.75
N VAL A 12 -12.97 -2.79 -6.11
CA VAL A 12 -11.81 -2.28 -6.84
C VAL A 12 -11.19 -3.45 -7.59
N PRO A 13 -11.19 -3.44 -8.93
CA PRO A 13 -10.53 -4.49 -9.68
C PRO A 13 -9.05 -4.52 -9.27
N PRO A 14 -8.45 -5.72 -9.16
CA PRO A 14 -7.03 -5.82 -8.86
C PRO A 14 -6.27 -4.96 -9.87
N ILE A 15 -5.42 -4.08 -9.38
CA ILE A 15 -4.54 -3.27 -10.23
C ILE A 15 -3.77 -4.26 -11.10
N PRO A 16 -3.95 -4.25 -12.43
CA PRO A 16 -3.17 -5.12 -13.26
C PRO A 16 -1.70 -4.74 -13.06
N VAL A 17 -0.96 -5.62 -12.42
CA VAL A 17 0.50 -5.57 -12.43
C VAL A 17 0.89 -5.98 -13.85
N THR A 18 0.83 -5.04 -14.78
CA THR A 18 1.24 -5.30 -16.15
C THR A 18 2.75 -5.41 -16.15
N ASN A 19 3.24 -6.63 -16.28
CA ASN A 19 4.66 -6.93 -16.54
C ASN A 19 5.12 -6.49 -17.93
N ASP A 20 4.31 -5.72 -18.67
CA ASP A 20 4.56 -5.39 -20.07
C ASP A 20 5.64 -4.33 -20.28
N HIS A 21 6.06 -3.65 -19.21
CA HIS A 21 7.27 -2.82 -19.24
C HIS A 21 8.28 -3.53 -18.35
N GLY A 22 9.08 -4.40 -19.00
CA GLY A 22 10.04 -5.28 -18.36
C GLY A 22 10.75 -4.58 -17.20
N TRP A 23 10.43 -5.02 -16.01
CA TRP A 23 11.21 -4.70 -14.81
C TRP A 23 12.61 -5.31 -15.00
N THR A 24 13.42 -4.71 -15.84
CA THR A 24 14.88 -4.84 -15.77
C THR A 24 15.35 -4.02 -14.58
N ALA A 25 14.63 -4.15 -13.48
CA ALA A 25 14.68 -3.32 -12.27
C ALA A 25 16.04 -3.27 -11.57
N CYS A 26 17.00 -4.03 -12.02
CA CYS A 26 18.34 -4.08 -11.43
C CYS A 26 19.38 -3.19 -12.16
N GLN A 27 19.07 -2.69 -13.35
CA GLN A 27 20.05 -1.94 -14.17
C GLN A 27 19.71 -0.44 -14.30
N ASP A 28 18.49 -0.01 -13.99
CA ASP A 28 18.13 1.39 -14.08
C ASP A 28 18.69 2.21 -12.92
N ARG A 29 19.14 3.42 -13.24
CA ARG A 29 19.59 4.41 -12.25
C ARG A 29 18.45 4.74 -11.29
N LEU A 30 18.76 5.00 -10.03
CA LEU A 30 17.78 5.21 -8.97
C LEU A 30 16.75 6.28 -9.31
N GLU A 31 17.20 7.40 -9.86
CA GLU A 31 16.32 8.53 -10.23
C GLU A 31 15.28 8.14 -11.27
N HIS A 32 15.61 7.27 -12.23
CA HIS A 32 14.65 6.79 -13.25
C HIS A 32 13.60 5.87 -12.63
N ARG A 33 14.03 5.03 -11.68
CA ARG A 33 13.11 4.16 -10.93
C ARG A 33 12.15 4.96 -10.06
N LEU A 34 12.64 6.01 -9.41
CA LEU A 34 11.80 6.91 -8.59
C LEU A 34 10.80 7.69 -9.46
N LEU A 35 11.26 8.18 -10.62
CA LEU A 35 10.39 8.86 -11.58
C LEU A 35 9.31 7.91 -12.11
N HIS A 36 9.67 6.66 -12.43
CA HIS A 36 8.71 5.64 -12.83
C HIS A 36 7.65 5.40 -11.75
N LEU A 37 8.05 5.18 -10.50
CA LEU A 37 7.12 5.03 -9.37
C LEU A 37 6.19 6.24 -9.20
N HIS A 38 6.72 7.44 -9.36
CA HIS A 38 5.93 8.66 -9.30
C HIS A 38 4.86 8.70 -10.39
N ASN A 39 5.25 8.43 -11.63
CA ASN A 39 4.35 8.47 -12.79
C ASN A 39 3.29 7.38 -12.72
N GLU A 40 3.67 6.14 -12.33
CA GLU A 40 2.71 5.04 -12.12
C GLU A 40 1.70 5.38 -11.02
N THR A 41 2.17 5.99 -9.91
CA THR A 41 1.27 6.45 -8.85
C THR A 41 0.30 7.50 -9.36
N LEU A 42 0.75 8.49 -10.15
CA LEU A 42 -0.13 9.49 -10.78
C LEU A 42 -1.13 8.85 -11.75
N SER A 43 -0.71 7.84 -12.52
CA SER A 43 -1.59 7.09 -13.42
C SER A 43 -2.70 6.38 -12.67
N ILE A 44 -2.36 5.70 -11.56
CA ILE A 44 -3.32 5.03 -10.68
C ILE A 44 -4.29 6.04 -10.07
N ILE A 45 -3.79 7.16 -9.56
CA ILE A 45 -4.61 8.24 -9.00
C ILE A 45 -5.57 8.78 -10.06
N GLY A 46 -5.09 9.06 -11.26
CA GLY A 46 -5.93 9.55 -12.35
C GLY A 46 -7.00 8.55 -12.80
N LYS A 47 -6.68 7.25 -12.76
CA LYS A 47 -7.61 6.18 -13.14
C LYS A 47 -8.72 5.94 -12.10
N PHE A 48 -8.39 5.94 -10.82
CA PHE A 48 -9.32 5.55 -9.75
C PHE A 48 -9.87 6.75 -8.96
N ASN A 49 -9.29 7.94 -9.15
CA ASN A 49 -9.66 9.17 -8.47
C ASN A 49 -9.90 8.99 -6.95
N PRO A 50 -8.93 8.40 -6.21
CA PRO A 50 -9.08 8.19 -4.78
C PRO A 50 -9.04 9.53 -4.04
N SER A 51 -9.75 9.62 -2.92
CA SER A 51 -9.68 10.78 -2.02
C SER A 51 -8.56 10.65 -0.98
N ILE A 52 -8.03 9.45 -0.78
CA ILE A 52 -7.11 9.13 0.31
C ILE A 52 -6.03 8.17 -0.18
N MET A 53 -4.81 8.37 0.33
CA MET A 53 -3.69 7.45 0.18
C MET A 53 -3.26 6.95 1.56
N ALA A 54 -3.36 5.66 1.81
CA ALA A 54 -2.81 5.02 2.99
C ALA A 54 -1.46 4.36 2.64
N ILE A 55 -0.42 4.66 3.39
CA ILE A 55 0.94 4.17 3.12
C ILE A 55 1.58 3.61 4.38
N GLU A 56 2.34 2.52 4.25
CA GLU A 56 3.08 1.96 5.37
C GLU A 56 4.31 2.81 5.70
N ASP A 57 4.50 3.07 6.99
CA ASP A 57 5.65 3.79 7.53
C ASP A 57 6.72 2.79 7.97
N SER A 58 7.40 2.19 7.00
CA SER A 58 8.43 1.20 7.27
C SER A 58 9.82 1.84 7.31
N PHE A 59 10.31 2.08 8.54
CA PHE A 59 11.65 2.63 8.77
C PHE A 59 12.73 1.58 9.09
N TYR A 60 12.35 0.32 9.32
CA TYR A 60 13.27 -0.68 9.83
C TYR A 60 13.76 -1.63 8.74
N SER A 61 14.92 -1.34 8.19
CA SER A 61 15.77 -2.34 7.56
C SER A 61 17.07 -2.46 8.35
N LYS A 62 17.52 -3.70 8.60
CA LYS A 62 18.85 -3.96 9.17
C LYS A 62 19.98 -3.41 8.27
N ASN A 63 19.66 -3.18 7.00
CA ASN A 63 20.56 -2.61 6.01
C ASN A 63 20.17 -1.15 5.73
N VAL A 64 21.03 -0.22 6.11
CA VAL A 64 20.84 1.22 5.93
C VAL A 64 20.58 1.60 4.47
N LYS A 65 21.31 1.00 3.52
CA LYS A 65 21.12 1.26 2.09
C LYS A 65 19.71 0.89 1.63
N SER A 66 19.20 -0.25 2.08
CA SER A 66 17.81 -0.67 1.77
C SER A 66 16.79 0.26 2.41
N ALA A 67 17.00 0.69 3.67
CA ALA A 67 16.13 1.64 4.34
C ALA A 67 16.03 2.97 3.60
N VAL A 68 17.17 3.51 3.16
CA VAL A 68 17.23 4.75 2.38
C VAL A 68 16.47 4.60 1.05
N THR A 69 16.70 3.50 0.32
CA THR A 69 16.02 3.26 -0.97
C THR A 69 14.51 3.12 -0.81
N LEU A 70 14.05 2.42 0.23
CA LEU A 70 12.63 2.30 0.54
C LEU A 70 12.01 3.66 0.91
N GLY A 71 12.71 4.46 1.72
CA GLY A 71 12.28 5.82 2.06
C GLY A 71 12.16 6.73 0.83
N GLN A 72 13.12 6.66 -0.09
CA GLN A 72 13.08 7.41 -1.35
C GLN A 72 11.91 6.98 -2.24
N SER A 73 11.68 5.67 -2.38
CA SER A 73 10.54 5.12 -3.13
C SER A 73 9.20 5.59 -2.55
N ARG A 74 9.07 5.53 -1.23
CA ARG A 74 7.89 6.02 -0.50
C ARG A 74 7.68 7.53 -0.71
N SER A 75 8.75 8.33 -0.59
CA SER A 75 8.68 9.78 -0.82
C SER A 75 8.22 10.12 -2.24
N SER A 76 8.65 9.35 -3.23
CA SER A 76 8.24 9.51 -4.63
C SER A 76 6.71 9.31 -4.80
N MET A 77 6.15 8.29 -4.18
CA MET A 77 4.70 8.04 -4.18
C MET A 77 3.92 9.12 -3.41
N MET A 78 4.43 9.55 -2.25
CA MET A 78 3.82 10.64 -1.46
C MET A 78 3.79 11.95 -2.23
N LEU A 79 4.84 12.28 -2.99
CA LEU A 79 4.86 13.45 -3.86
C LEU A 79 3.79 13.40 -4.94
N ALA A 80 3.53 12.23 -5.52
CA ALA A 80 2.44 12.05 -6.47
C ALA A 80 1.07 12.29 -5.84
N GLY A 81 0.85 11.76 -4.61
CA GLY A 81 -0.37 12.00 -3.84
C GLY A 81 -0.56 13.49 -3.51
N ALA A 82 0.49 14.14 -2.98
CA ALA A 82 0.46 15.57 -2.65
C ALA A 82 0.18 16.46 -3.89
N LYS A 83 0.81 16.14 -5.03
CA LYS A 83 0.55 16.82 -6.30
C LYS A 83 -0.89 16.70 -6.76
N SER A 84 -1.54 15.60 -6.42
CA SER A 84 -2.94 15.32 -6.74
C SER A 84 -3.92 15.81 -5.67
N ALA A 85 -3.45 16.53 -4.66
CA ALA A 85 -4.24 17.04 -3.52
C ALA A 85 -5.01 15.95 -2.78
N ILE A 86 -4.41 14.75 -2.63
CA ILE A 86 -4.99 13.64 -1.89
C ILE A 86 -4.46 13.64 -0.45
N ASP A 87 -5.34 13.35 0.51
CA ASP A 87 -4.94 13.18 1.90
C ASP A 87 -4.10 11.92 2.09
N ILE A 88 -2.94 12.06 2.75
CA ILE A 88 -1.99 10.96 2.94
C ILE A 88 -1.93 10.56 4.41
N TYR A 89 -2.23 9.30 4.69
CA TYR A 89 -2.19 8.70 6.02
C TYR A 89 -1.09 7.65 6.10
N GLN A 90 -0.31 7.72 7.18
CA GLN A 90 0.86 6.87 7.39
C GLN A 90 0.63 5.94 8.57
N PHE A 91 0.94 4.66 8.42
CA PHE A 91 0.73 3.64 9.44
C PHE A 91 2.01 2.84 9.69
N ALA A 92 2.46 2.82 10.95
CA ALA A 92 3.56 1.96 11.35
C ALA A 92 3.16 0.47 11.21
N PRO A 93 4.07 -0.44 10.80
CA PRO A 93 3.79 -1.87 10.61
C PRO A 93 3.13 -2.52 11.84
N ARG A 94 3.58 -2.13 13.05
CA ARG A 94 2.99 -2.60 14.29
C ARG A 94 1.52 -2.17 14.46
N LYS A 95 1.18 -0.95 14.02
CA LYS A 95 -0.20 -0.43 14.06
C LYS A 95 -1.09 -1.19 13.09
N VAL A 96 -0.60 -1.50 11.89
CA VAL A 96 -1.31 -2.33 10.91
C VAL A 96 -1.62 -3.69 11.50
N LYS A 97 -0.64 -4.39 12.05
CA LYS A 97 -0.81 -5.69 12.70
C LYS A 97 -1.79 -5.65 13.87
N GLN A 98 -1.69 -4.62 14.72
CA GLN A 98 -2.60 -4.43 15.84
C GLN A 98 -4.04 -4.22 15.38
N SER A 99 -4.25 -3.45 14.32
CA SER A 99 -5.58 -3.16 13.77
C SER A 99 -6.27 -4.40 13.19
N LEU A 100 -5.52 -5.29 12.52
CA LEU A 100 -6.09 -6.46 11.87
C LEU A 100 -6.19 -7.68 12.79
N CYS A 101 -5.16 -7.90 13.61
CA CYS A 101 -5.00 -9.14 14.40
C CYS A 101 -5.20 -8.93 15.89
N GLY A 102 -5.43 -7.69 16.36
CA GLY A 102 -5.46 -7.38 17.80
C GLY A 102 -4.08 -7.45 18.47
N ASN A 103 -3.02 -7.79 17.73
CA ASN A 103 -1.66 -7.97 18.23
C ASN A 103 -0.63 -7.40 17.27
N GLY A 104 0.14 -6.38 17.72
CA GLY A 104 1.18 -5.74 16.92
C GLY A 104 2.40 -6.62 16.62
N SER A 105 2.50 -7.81 17.24
CA SER A 105 3.55 -8.81 16.99
C SER A 105 3.07 -9.93 16.08
N ALA A 106 1.89 -9.82 15.46
CA ALA A 106 1.33 -10.83 14.56
C ALA A 106 2.31 -11.18 13.44
N THR A 107 2.31 -12.45 13.04
CA THR A 107 3.13 -12.93 11.93
C THR A 107 2.55 -12.47 10.58
N LYS A 108 3.34 -12.59 9.53
CA LYS A 108 2.88 -12.24 8.18
C LYS A 108 1.70 -13.13 7.75
N GLU A 109 1.76 -14.41 8.08
CA GLU A 109 0.72 -15.39 7.78
C GLU A 109 -0.60 -15.05 8.50
N GLN A 110 -0.53 -14.60 9.76
CA GLN A 110 -1.70 -14.15 10.50
C GLN A 110 -2.35 -12.92 9.86
N VAL A 111 -1.54 -11.94 9.42
CA VAL A 111 -2.05 -10.77 8.70
C VAL A 111 -2.73 -11.18 7.40
N GLN A 112 -2.10 -12.06 6.61
CA GLN A 112 -2.66 -12.56 5.35
C GLN A 112 -3.98 -13.29 5.57
N PHE A 113 -4.07 -14.14 6.59
CA PHE A 113 -5.30 -14.83 6.98
C PHE A 113 -6.40 -13.84 7.33
N MET A 114 -6.10 -12.81 8.10
CA MET A 114 -7.08 -11.77 8.47
C MET A 114 -7.55 -10.97 7.26
N VAL A 115 -6.63 -10.57 6.37
CA VAL A 115 -6.99 -9.88 5.11
C VAL A 115 -7.92 -10.74 4.27
N SER A 116 -7.57 -12.03 4.09
CA SER A 116 -8.40 -12.96 3.32
C SER A 116 -9.82 -13.09 3.89
N ASN A 117 -9.95 -13.19 5.21
CA ASN A 117 -11.25 -13.31 5.87
C ASN A 117 -12.07 -12.02 5.80
N ILE A 118 -11.45 -10.86 6.07
CA ILE A 118 -12.14 -9.55 6.05
C ILE A 118 -12.65 -9.24 4.65
N LEU A 119 -11.84 -9.48 3.62
CA LEU A 119 -12.17 -9.21 2.22
C LEU A 119 -12.86 -10.38 1.51
N LYS A 120 -13.11 -11.52 2.21
CA LYS A 120 -13.71 -12.74 1.67
C LYS A 120 -13.03 -13.23 0.39
N LEU A 121 -11.69 -13.21 0.38
CA LEU A 121 -10.92 -13.63 -0.78
C LEU A 121 -10.92 -15.16 -0.89
N GLU A 122 -11.28 -15.70 -2.04
CA GLU A 122 -11.19 -17.15 -2.32
C GLU A 122 -9.72 -17.63 -2.38
N LYS A 123 -8.82 -16.77 -2.86
CA LYS A 123 -7.38 -17.03 -2.96
C LYS A 123 -6.60 -15.78 -2.60
N LEU A 124 -5.46 -15.96 -1.95
CA LEU A 124 -4.54 -14.86 -1.70
C LEU A 124 -3.98 -14.32 -3.02
N PRO A 125 -3.96 -12.99 -3.22
CA PRO A 125 -3.38 -12.39 -4.40
C PRO A 125 -1.86 -12.62 -4.45
N LYS A 126 -1.33 -12.65 -5.67
CA LYS A 126 0.12 -12.72 -5.90
C LYS A 126 0.55 -11.51 -6.75
N PRO A 127 1.71 -10.90 -6.48
CA PRO A 127 2.63 -11.21 -5.37
C PRO A 127 2.06 -10.90 -3.99
N ILE A 128 2.67 -11.44 -2.96
CA ILE A 128 2.23 -11.36 -1.56
C ILE A 128 2.17 -9.90 -1.03
N ASP A 129 2.97 -9.01 -1.59
CA ASP A 129 3.01 -7.58 -1.25
C ASP A 129 1.67 -6.87 -1.49
N ILE A 130 0.82 -7.42 -2.38
CA ILE A 130 -0.56 -6.93 -2.57
C ILE A 130 -1.36 -7.09 -1.27
N THR A 131 -1.17 -8.20 -0.55
CA THR A 131 -1.83 -8.45 0.73
C THR A 131 -1.36 -7.47 1.82
N ASP A 132 -0.08 -7.10 1.80
CA ASP A 132 0.47 -6.12 2.73
C ASP A 132 -0.16 -4.73 2.46
N ALA A 133 -0.30 -4.33 1.19
CA ALA A 133 -0.99 -3.10 0.81
C ALA A 133 -2.48 -3.10 1.22
N MET A 134 -3.18 -4.22 1.03
CA MET A 134 -4.58 -4.38 1.48
C MET A 134 -4.68 -4.24 3.00
N ALA A 135 -3.73 -4.79 3.76
CA ALA A 135 -3.70 -4.65 5.21
C ALA A 135 -3.61 -3.19 5.67
N VAL A 136 -2.81 -2.37 4.97
CA VAL A 136 -2.70 -0.93 5.26
C VAL A 136 -4.04 -0.23 4.99
N GLY A 137 -4.71 -0.54 3.89
CA GLY A 137 -6.03 -0.01 3.56
C GLY A 137 -7.08 -0.38 4.61
N ILE A 138 -7.14 -1.64 5.05
CA ILE A 138 -8.04 -2.10 6.13
C ILE A 138 -7.71 -1.37 7.44
N CYS A 139 -6.43 -1.20 7.76
CA CYS A 139 -6.01 -0.46 8.94
C CYS A 139 -6.52 0.98 8.92
N PHE A 140 -6.46 1.66 7.75
CA PHE A 140 -7.06 2.99 7.61
C PHE A 140 -8.54 2.96 7.94
N ILE A 141 -9.33 2.08 7.30
CA ILE A 141 -10.78 1.99 7.49
C ILE A 141 -11.13 1.73 8.96
N ASN A 142 -10.46 0.77 9.61
CA ASN A 142 -10.69 0.45 11.02
C ASN A 142 -10.42 1.63 11.97
N ASN A 143 -9.49 2.52 11.63
CA ASN A 143 -9.16 3.67 12.48
C ASN A 143 -10.05 4.90 12.24
N PHE A 144 -10.72 5.00 11.10
CA PHE A 144 -11.54 6.15 10.73
C PHE A 144 -13.05 5.87 10.71
N ASN A 145 -13.49 4.59 10.70
CA ASN A 145 -14.89 4.22 10.88
C ASN A 145 -15.31 4.10 12.36
N THR A 146 -14.46 4.51 13.31
CA THR A 146 -14.76 4.47 14.77
C THR A 146 -15.24 5.83 15.28
N ILE A 147 -15.74 6.70 14.39
CA ILE A 147 -16.34 8.00 14.75
C ILE A 147 -17.83 8.00 14.38
#